data_329b9baf9136d50cd2ca7983f05f75f5
#
_entry.id   329b9baf9136d50cd2ca7983f05f75f5
#
_cell.length_a   1.000
_cell.length_b   1.000
_cell.length_c   1.000
_cell.angle_alpha   90.00
_cell.angle_beta   90.00
_cell.angle_gamma   90.00
#
_symmetry.space_group_name_H-M   'P 1'
#
loop_
_entity.id
_entity.type
_entity.pdbx_description
1 polymer ?
#
loop_
_entity_poly.entity_id
_entity_poly.type
_entity_poly.pdbx_seq_one_letter_code
_entity_poly.pdbx_strand_id
1 'polypeptide(L)'
;LDVAVDGPTVGIDMESPLDNIVGFERAPKTDAEKKAVEDAVAVLRAADKLFVVDPAANCKLGPVDLRSGALGLGNPDPAEPVGHADLDATFSFNCTNASAAKFIDVNLFGAFKGLRQIDSQIASAQGQFKRQLKRPAGAQASQPVRLSWGK
;
A
#
# COMPACT_ATOMS: atom_id res chain seq x y z
N LEU A 1 1.13 5.30 -4.90
CA LEU A 1 1.82 5.02 -3.63
C LEU A 1 2.71 6.18 -3.27
N ASP A 2 2.40 6.86 -2.20
CA ASP A 2 3.19 8.01 -1.74
C ASP A 2 3.93 7.62 -0.46
N VAL A 3 5.25 7.76 -0.49
CA VAL A 3 6.12 7.44 0.65
C VAL A 3 6.70 8.75 1.19
N ALA A 4 6.55 8.97 2.49
CA ALA A 4 7.14 10.13 3.16
C ALA A 4 8.01 9.67 4.31
N VAL A 5 9.28 10.04 4.28
CA VAL A 5 10.21 9.81 5.38
C VAL A 5 10.32 11.13 6.15
N ASP A 6 9.72 11.16 7.33
CA ASP A 6 9.61 12.39 8.13
C ASP A 6 9.93 12.11 9.59
N GLY A 7 11.04 12.65 10.07
CA GLY A 7 11.50 12.41 11.43
C GLY A 7 11.70 10.93 11.71
N PRO A 8 11.08 10.38 12.76
CA PRO A 8 11.18 8.96 13.09
C PRO A 8 10.18 8.09 12.36
N THR A 9 9.45 8.62 11.37
CA THR A 9 8.32 7.92 10.75
C THR A 9 8.53 7.75 9.26
N VAL A 10 8.17 6.56 8.75
CA VAL A 10 7.96 6.31 7.32
C VAL A 10 6.47 6.12 7.11
N GLY A 11 5.85 7.05 6.40
CA GLY A 11 4.43 6.98 6.06
C GLY A 11 4.25 6.53 4.62
N ILE A 12 3.25 5.67 4.40
CA ILE A 12 2.93 5.18 3.06
C ILE A 12 1.43 5.38 2.84
N ASP A 13 1.08 6.18 1.83
CA ASP A 13 -0.30 6.34 1.40
C ASP A 13 -0.51 5.59 0.10
N MET A 14 -1.55 4.77 0.07
CA MET A 14 -1.91 3.98 -1.11
C MET A 14 -3.33 4.30 -1.52
N GLU A 15 -3.53 4.53 -2.81
CA GLU A 15 -4.85 4.64 -3.40
C GLU A 15 -4.94 3.67 -4.56
N SER A 16 -6.03 2.92 -4.63
CA SER A 16 -6.22 1.91 -5.68
C SER A 16 -7.70 1.74 -6.00
N PRO A 17 -8.04 1.55 -7.29
CA PRO A 17 -9.36 1.03 -7.64
C PRO A 17 -9.60 -0.32 -6.97
N LEU A 18 -10.85 -0.57 -6.55
CA LEU A 18 -11.18 -1.78 -5.80
C LEU A 18 -10.94 -3.06 -6.60
N ASP A 19 -11.11 -3.04 -7.92
CA ASP A 19 -10.93 -4.24 -8.73
C ASP A 19 -9.49 -4.77 -8.68
N ASN A 20 -8.51 -3.90 -8.45
CA ASN A 20 -7.11 -4.32 -8.27
C ASN A 20 -6.90 -5.07 -6.96
N ILE A 21 -7.75 -4.86 -5.98
CA ILE A 21 -7.60 -5.41 -4.63
C ILE A 21 -8.54 -6.59 -4.38
N VAL A 22 -9.82 -6.44 -4.70
CA VAL A 22 -10.84 -7.46 -4.40
C VAL A 22 -11.46 -8.09 -5.66
N GLY A 23 -11.18 -7.54 -6.85
CA GLY A 23 -11.66 -8.10 -8.11
C GLY A 23 -12.99 -7.56 -8.60
N PHE A 24 -13.56 -6.58 -7.91
CA PHE A 24 -14.81 -5.92 -8.31
C PHE A 24 -14.83 -4.47 -7.81
N GLU A 25 -15.66 -3.63 -8.45
CA GLU A 25 -15.72 -2.17 -8.16
C GLU A 25 -17.07 -1.77 -7.59
N ARG A 26 -17.56 -2.48 -6.59
CA ARG A 26 -18.84 -2.19 -5.93
C ARG A 26 -18.83 -2.76 -4.52
N ALA A 27 -19.88 -2.45 -3.77
CA ALA A 27 -20.09 -3.08 -2.46
C ALA A 27 -20.24 -4.60 -2.64
N PRO A 28 -19.69 -5.41 -1.72
CA PRO A 28 -19.81 -6.86 -1.82
C PRO A 28 -21.25 -7.30 -1.67
N LYS A 29 -21.69 -8.20 -2.54
CA LYS A 29 -23.06 -8.71 -2.56
C LYS A 29 -23.16 -10.17 -2.21
N THR A 30 -22.20 -10.98 -2.65
CA THR A 30 -22.20 -12.42 -2.39
C THR A 30 -21.34 -12.75 -1.19
N ASP A 31 -21.52 -13.94 -0.61
CA ASP A 31 -20.69 -14.40 0.50
C ASP A 31 -19.22 -14.52 0.07
N ALA A 32 -18.98 -14.97 -1.15
CA ALA A 32 -17.62 -15.06 -1.70
C ALA A 32 -16.98 -13.67 -1.81
N GLU A 33 -17.74 -12.65 -2.22
CA GLU A 33 -17.25 -11.29 -2.30
C GLU A 33 -16.96 -10.69 -0.92
N LYS A 34 -17.83 -10.95 0.05
CA LYS A 34 -17.62 -10.52 1.43
C LYS A 34 -16.35 -11.14 2.01
N LYS A 35 -16.13 -12.43 1.72
CA LYS A 35 -14.90 -13.08 2.17
C LYS A 35 -13.67 -12.51 1.49
N ALA A 36 -13.75 -12.17 0.21
CA ALA A 36 -12.64 -11.53 -0.51
C ALA A 36 -12.27 -10.20 0.14
N VAL A 37 -13.26 -9.42 0.58
CA VAL A 37 -13.02 -8.16 1.30
C VAL A 37 -12.35 -8.43 2.64
N GLU A 38 -12.85 -9.40 3.40
CA GLU A 38 -12.25 -9.75 4.70
C GLU A 38 -10.80 -10.19 4.55
N ASP A 39 -10.51 -11.02 3.56
CA ASP A 39 -9.16 -11.51 3.29
C ASP A 39 -8.24 -10.35 2.89
N ALA A 40 -8.72 -9.44 2.03
CA ALA A 40 -7.95 -8.28 1.60
C ALA A 40 -7.65 -7.34 2.77
N VAL A 41 -8.63 -7.09 3.62
CA VAL A 41 -8.44 -6.25 4.82
C VAL A 41 -7.41 -6.87 5.76
N ALA A 42 -7.48 -8.18 5.97
CA ALA A 42 -6.50 -8.87 6.81
C ALA A 42 -5.08 -8.74 6.27
N VAL A 43 -4.91 -8.88 4.94
CA VAL A 43 -3.61 -8.71 4.29
C VAL A 43 -3.10 -7.29 4.45
N LEU A 44 -3.96 -6.28 4.25
CA LEU A 44 -3.59 -4.87 4.37
C LEU A 44 -3.22 -4.49 5.80
N ARG A 45 -3.89 -5.06 6.80
CA ARG A 45 -3.57 -4.78 8.19
C ARG A 45 -2.26 -5.43 8.63
N ALA A 46 -1.83 -6.50 7.97
CA ALA A 46 -0.52 -7.10 8.16
C ALA A 46 0.51 -6.44 7.25
N ALA A 47 0.55 -5.11 7.25
CA ALA A 47 1.31 -4.29 6.30
C ALA A 47 2.82 -4.49 6.41
N ASP A 48 3.34 -4.99 7.53
CA ASP A 48 4.75 -5.32 7.68
C ASP A 48 5.18 -6.50 6.77
N LYS A 49 4.21 -7.22 6.22
CA LYS A 49 4.48 -8.26 5.21
C LYS A 49 4.36 -7.71 3.77
N LEU A 50 3.68 -6.60 3.61
CA LEU A 50 3.51 -5.95 2.30
C LEU A 50 4.64 -4.96 2.00
N PHE A 51 5.13 -4.30 3.04
CA PHE A 51 6.16 -3.28 2.93
C PHE A 51 7.24 -3.59 3.95
N VAL A 52 8.41 -4.00 3.45
CA VAL A 52 9.57 -4.24 4.31
C VAL A 52 10.52 -3.08 4.10
N VAL A 53 10.56 -2.17 5.08
CA VAL A 53 11.43 -1.01 5.05
C VAL A 53 12.87 -1.47 5.29
N ASP A 54 13.81 -0.76 4.65
CA ASP A 54 15.25 -1.00 4.82
C ASP A 54 15.58 -1.30 6.29
N PRO A 55 16.21 -2.45 6.59
CA PRO A 55 16.53 -2.80 7.98
C PRO A 55 17.41 -1.76 8.69
N ALA A 56 18.20 -0.98 7.94
CA ALA A 56 19.03 0.08 8.53
C ALA A 56 18.19 1.14 9.26
N ALA A 57 16.92 1.30 8.88
CA ALA A 57 16.03 2.25 9.52
C ALA A 57 15.43 1.71 10.83
N ASN A 58 15.43 0.40 11.02
CA ASN A 58 14.90 -0.28 12.21
C ASN A 58 13.47 0.14 12.50
N CYS A 59 12.56 -0.21 11.60
CA CYS A 59 11.15 0.21 11.65
C CYS A 59 10.23 -0.87 12.21
N LYS A 60 9.18 -0.41 12.87
CA LYS A 60 8.08 -1.26 13.34
C LYS A 60 6.76 -0.72 12.81
N LEU A 61 5.86 -1.63 12.45
CA LEU A 61 4.53 -1.23 11.98
C LEU A 61 3.77 -0.52 13.09
N GLY A 62 3.26 0.66 12.77
CA GLY A 62 2.36 1.44 13.60
C GLY A 62 0.92 1.35 13.08
N PRO A 63 0.15 2.43 13.20
CA PRO A 63 -1.25 2.43 12.78
C PRO A 63 -1.45 2.16 11.29
N VAL A 64 -2.50 1.42 10.97
CA VAL A 64 -2.99 1.19 9.61
C VAL A 64 -4.40 1.76 9.53
N ASP A 65 -4.62 2.66 8.58
CA ASP A 65 -5.92 3.29 8.36
C ASP A 65 -6.42 2.92 6.97
N LEU A 66 -7.58 2.27 6.90
CA LEU A 66 -8.20 1.83 5.65
C LEU A 66 -9.52 2.57 5.46
N ARG A 67 -9.74 3.14 4.28
CA ARG A 67 -10.93 3.91 3.96
C ARG A 67 -11.49 3.51 2.61
N SER A 68 -12.76 3.14 2.57
CA SER A 68 -13.47 2.85 1.34
C SER A 68 -14.97 2.90 1.60
N GLY A 69 -15.67 3.78 0.92
CA GLY A 69 -17.12 3.88 1.04
C GLY A 69 -17.82 2.62 0.58
N ALA A 70 -17.38 2.02 -0.53
CA ALA A 70 -17.97 0.81 -1.07
C ALA A 70 -17.80 -0.40 -0.15
N LEU A 71 -16.70 -0.46 0.59
CA LEU A 71 -16.42 -1.55 1.52
C LEU A 71 -16.87 -1.26 2.96
N GLY A 72 -17.39 -0.05 3.23
CA GLY A 72 -17.80 0.34 4.58
C GLY A 72 -16.64 0.52 5.54
N LEU A 73 -15.46 0.88 5.05
CA LEU A 73 -14.26 1.05 5.86
C LEU A 73 -13.99 2.51 6.18
N GLY A 74 -13.67 2.79 7.43
CA GLY A 74 -13.24 4.10 7.89
C GLY A 74 -14.28 5.20 7.68
N ASN A 75 -13.78 6.43 7.52
CA ASN A 75 -14.59 7.60 7.20
C ASN A 75 -14.27 8.04 5.78
N PRO A 76 -15.04 7.58 4.79
CA PRO A 76 -14.78 7.97 3.40
C PRO A 76 -15.00 9.47 3.21
N ASP A 77 -14.28 10.05 2.25
CA ASP A 77 -14.41 11.47 1.93
C ASP A 77 -15.83 11.73 1.37
N PRO A 78 -16.63 12.60 2.01
CA PRO A 78 -17.98 12.89 1.51
C PRO A 78 -17.97 13.59 0.15
N ALA A 79 -16.83 14.15 -0.26
CA ALA A 79 -16.69 14.77 -1.58
C ALA A 79 -16.36 13.75 -2.67
N GLU A 80 -16.13 12.48 -2.32
CA GLU A 80 -15.85 11.43 -3.30
C GLU A 80 -17.07 11.19 -4.17
N PRO A 81 -16.92 11.18 -5.52
CA PRO A 81 -18.06 11.00 -6.40
C PRO A 81 -18.75 9.66 -6.21
N VAL A 82 -20.07 9.68 -6.26
CA VAL A 82 -20.89 8.46 -6.21
C VAL A 82 -20.57 7.61 -7.43
N GLY A 83 -20.28 6.33 -7.22
CA GLY A 83 -19.92 5.39 -8.28
C GLY A 83 -18.44 5.11 -8.40
N HIS A 84 -17.59 5.88 -7.73
CA HIS A 84 -16.18 5.54 -7.62
C HIS A 84 -15.98 4.54 -6.50
N ALA A 85 -15.32 3.45 -6.81
CA ALA A 85 -15.05 2.40 -5.85
C ALA A 85 -13.54 2.27 -5.68
N ASP A 86 -12.99 3.09 -4.78
CA ASP A 86 -11.56 3.11 -4.48
C ASP A 86 -11.31 2.70 -3.05
N LEU A 87 -10.10 2.25 -2.80
CA LEU A 87 -9.59 2.00 -1.46
C LEU A 87 -8.42 2.93 -1.21
N ASP A 88 -8.50 3.67 -0.11
CA ASP A 88 -7.40 4.48 0.39
C ASP A 88 -6.84 3.83 1.64
N ALA A 89 -5.53 3.70 1.71
CA ALA A 89 -4.86 3.11 2.86
C ALA A 89 -3.67 3.96 3.28
N THR A 90 -3.52 4.17 4.58
CA THR A 90 -2.38 4.85 5.15
C THR A 90 -1.69 3.90 6.12
N PHE A 91 -0.40 3.67 5.89
CA PHE A 91 0.43 2.81 6.72
C PHE A 91 1.52 3.67 7.36
N SER A 92 1.70 3.52 8.66
CA SER A 92 2.74 4.26 9.39
C SER A 92 3.72 3.28 10.01
N PHE A 93 5.01 3.53 9.82
CA PHE A 93 6.08 2.77 10.45
C PHE A 93 6.87 3.69 11.36
N ASN A 94 7.10 3.24 12.58
CA ASN A 94 7.91 3.96 13.55
C ASN A 94 9.33 3.38 13.53
N CYS A 95 10.30 4.25 13.29
CA CYS A 95 11.68 3.84 13.05
C CYS A 95 12.60 4.53 14.04
N THR A 96 13.64 3.83 14.48
CA THR A 96 14.68 4.47 15.31
C THR A 96 15.64 5.28 14.47
N ASN A 97 15.75 4.99 13.16
CA ASN A 97 16.66 5.68 12.25
C ASN A 97 16.04 5.77 10.85
N ALA A 98 14.90 6.43 10.74
CA ALA A 98 14.14 6.50 9.48
C ALA A 98 14.96 7.09 8.34
N SER A 99 15.85 8.06 8.62
CA SER A 99 16.66 8.70 7.59
C SER A 99 17.67 7.75 6.95
N ALA A 100 17.95 6.61 7.56
CA ALA A 100 18.83 5.59 6.99
C ALA A 100 18.11 4.72 5.95
N ALA A 101 16.80 4.80 5.84
CA ALA A 101 16.03 4.02 4.86
C ALA A 101 16.35 4.50 3.45
N LYS A 102 16.70 3.56 2.58
CA LYS A 102 16.99 3.82 1.15
C LYS A 102 16.07 3.04 0.24
N PHE A 103 15.29 2.12 0.77
CA PHE A 103 14.36 1.33 -0.03
C PHE A 103 13.24 0.76 0.85
N ILE A 104 12.19 0.33 0.17
CA ILE A 104 11.13 -0.50 0.74
C ILE A 104 10.93 -1.66 -0.23
N ASP A 105 10.94 -2.88 0.27
CA ASP A 105 10.56 -4.03 -0.54
C ASP A 105 9.04 -4.14 -0.52
N VAL A 106 8.43 -4.05 -1.70
CA VAL A 106 6.97 -3.98 -1.88
C VAL A 106 6.46 -5.31 -2.40
N ASN A 107 5.58 -5.96 -1.64
CA ASN A 107 5.00 -7.26 -1.99
C ASN A 107 3.52 -7.15 -2.36
N LEU A 108 3.11 -6.03 -2.92
CA LEU A 108 1.72 -5.82 -3.33
C LEU A 108 1.32 -6.68 -4.53
N PHE A 109 2.24 -6.91 -5.46
CA PHE A 109 1.94 -7.75 -6.64
C PHE A 109 1.70 -9.20 -6.26
N GLY A 110 2.42 -9.71 -5.28
CA GLY A 110 2.21 -11.08 -4.79
C GLY A 110 0.92 -11.23 -4.01
N ALA A 111 0.54 -10.17 -3.28
CA ALA A 111 -0.67 -10.17 -2.45
C ALA A 111 -1.95 -9.95 -3.28
N PHE A 112 -1.87 -9.12 -4.32
CA PHE A 112 -3.04 -8.72 -5.11
C PHE A 112 -2.80 -9.01 -6.60
N LYS A 113 -3.43 -10.04 -7.10
CA LYS A 113 -3.19 -10.55 -8.47
C LYS A 113 -3.67 -9.60 -9.56
N GLY A 114 -4.64 -8.74 -9.24
CA GLY A 114 -5.17 -7.76 -10.19
C GLY A 114 -4.30 -6.53 -10.36
N LEU A 115 -3.33 -6.34 -9.47
CA LEU A 115 -2.46 -5.16 -9.50
C LEU A 115 -1.34 -5.37 -10.51
N ARG A 116 -1.19 -4.44 -11.46
CA ARG A 116 -0.21 -4.58 -12.54
C ARG A 116 0.90 -3.55 -12.52
N GLN A 117 0.62 -2.37 -11.96
CA GLN A 117 1.55 -1.26 -11.95
C GLN A 117 1.34 -0.43 -10.71
N ILE A 118 2.43 0.11 -10.18
CA ILE A 118 2.40 1.02 -9.04
C ILE A 118 3.20 2.25 -9.42
N ASP A 119 2.55 3.41 -9.43
CA ASP A 119 3.23 4.69 -9.57
C ASP A 119 3.53 5.22 -8.18
N SER A 120 4.79 5.55 -7.92
CA SER A 120 5.26 5.89 -6.59
C SER A 120 5.93 7.25 -6.57
N GLN A 121 5.69 7.99 -5.49
CA GLN A 121 6.42 9.22 -5.17
C GLN A 121 7.02 9.07 -3.79
N ILE A 122 8.27 9.47 -3.65
CA ILE A 122 8.98 9.39 -2.37
C ILE A 122 9.47 10.79 -2.00
N ALA A 123 9.15 11.23 -0.79
CA ALA A 123 9.66 12.46 -0.22
C ALA A 123 10.51 12.12 1.00
N SER A 124 11.75 12.59 1.00
CA SER A 124 12.69 12.36 2.10
C SER A 124 13.62 13.56 2.26
N ALA A 125 14.48 13.52 3.27
CA ALA A 125 15.51 14.55 3.47
C ALA A 125 16.49 14.62 2.28
N GLN A 126 16.60 13.56 1.49
CA GLN A 126 17.46 13.52 0.33
C GLN A 126 16.82 14.12 -0.92
N GLY A 127 15.51 14.40 -0.89
CA GLY A 127 14.80 14.99 -2.01
C GLY A 127 13.49 14.26 -2.32
N GLN A 128 12.98 14.54 -3.50
CA GLN A 128 11.76 13.91 -3.98
C GLN A 128 12.07 13.05 -5.20
N PHE A 129 11.49 11.86 -5.24
CA PHE A 129 11.76 10.88 -6.28
C PHE A 129 10.44 10.31 -6.79
N LYS A 130 10.42 9.97 -8.08
CA LYS A 130 9.30 9.25 -8.71
C LYS A 130 9.81 7.92 -9.21
N ARG A 131 9.03 6.87 -8.97
CA ARG A 131 9.38 5.52 -9.42
C ARG A 131 8.11 4.82 -9.91
N GLN A 132 8.26 3.99 -10.91
CA GLN A 132 7.19 3.15 -11.41
C GLN A 132 7.60 1.69 -11.23
N LEU A 133 6.73 0.93 -10.57
CA LEU A 133 6.91 -0.50 -10.39
C LEU A 133 5.92 -1.23 -11.29
N LYS A 134 6.39 -2.28 -11.97
CA LYS A 134 5.55 -3.11 -12.83
C LYS A 134 5.56 -4.54 -12.33
N ARG A 135 4.43 -5.24 -12.52
CA ARG A 135 4.32 -6.64 -12.13
C ARG A 135 5.36 -7.48 -12.87
N PRO A 136 6.23 -8.19 -12.13
CA PRO A 136 7.14 -9.13 -12.77
C PRO A 136 6.40 -10.26 -13.45
N ALA A 137 7.00 -10.83 -14.50
CA ALA A 137 6.39 -11.91 -15.26
C ALA A 137 6.51 -13.26 -14.52
N GLY A 138 5.50 -14.13 -14.72
CA GLY A 138 5.53 -15.52 -14.25
C GLY A 138 5.65 -15.66 -12.74
N ALA A 139 6.46 -16.60 -12.30
CA ALA A 139 6.64 -16.90 -10.87
C ALA A 139 7.28 -15.75 -10.09
N GLN A 140 7.96 -14.83 -10.78
CA GLN A 140 8.58 -13.68 -10.12
C GLN A 140 7.55 -12.67 -9.60
N ALA A 141 6.30 -12.74 -10.04
CA ALA A 141 5.24 -11.87 -9.54
C ALA A 141 4.97 -12.08 -8.05
N SER A 142 5.32 -13.22 -7.48
CA SER A 142 5.18 -13.49 -6.05
C SER A 142 6.36 -12.97 -5.22
N GLN A 143 7.41 -12.47 -5.87
CA GLN A 143 8.58 -11.93 -5.19
C GLN A 143 8.40 -10.44 -4.91
N PRO A 144 8.93 -9.92 -3.81
CA PRO A 144 8.91 -8.49 -3.56
C PRO A 144 9.65 -7.70 -4.64
N VAL A 145 9.13 -6.52 -4.94
CA VAL A 145 9.79 -5.57 -5.84
C VAL A 145 10.35 -4.43 -5.01
N ARG A 146 11.62 -4.11 -5.23
CA ARG A 146 12.28 -3.07 -4.44
C ARG A 146 11.98 -1.69 -4.98
N LEU A 147 11.42 -0.85 -4.12
CA LEU A 147 11.25 0.57 -4.37
C LEU A 147 12.40 1.29 -3.68
N SER A 148 13.36 1.79 -4.45
CA SER A 148 14.55 2.44 -3.89
C SER A 148 14.59 3.91 -4.26
N TRP A 149 15.27 4.70 -3.42
CA TRP A 149 15.44 6.12 -3.62
C TRP A 149 16.81 6.57 -3.08
N GLY A 150 17.21 7.78 -3.51
CA GLY A 150 18.50 8.31 -3.13
C GLY A 150 19.63 7.68 -3.91
N LYS A 151 20.81 7.74 -3.35
CA LYS A 151 22.01 7.18 -3.96
C LYS A 151 22.41 5.87 -3.32
#